data_d4828a741b4cb9ca8ecda225f8c3291d
#
_entry.id   d4828a741b4cb9ca8ecda225f8c3291d
#
_cell.length_a   1.000
_cell.length_b   1.000
_cell.length_c   1.000
_cell.angle_alpha   90.00
_cell.angle_beta   90.00
_cell.angle_gamma   90.00
#
_symmetry.space_group_name_H-M   'P 1'
#
loop_
_entity.id
_entity.type
_entity.pdbx_description
1 polymer ?
#
loop_
_entity_poly.entity_id
_entity_poly.type
_entity_poly.pdbx_seq_one_letter_code
_entity_poly.pdbx_strand_id
1 'polypeptide(L)'
;MSATVKSNAGNFFEDFRPGQILAHATPQTLTEGDVALYRALTGGRYAQYSSAEFAKAAGLPGLCIDPLHAFHVVFGKTVPDISLNAVANLGYADGRFLRPVMPGDTLRAVSEVIGRKENSTGRTGVVWVRTTGLDQRGEEVLSYVRWVMVNKRDPESPAAETMVPQLPEAVPASELTGYPAMAAWDFAASGSRHVLEDYEIGERINHVDGMTVQEAEHQIATRLYQNTAKVHFDFHGQKASRFGKRLVYGGVVISVARSLAFNGLGNAGQILAINAGTHAGPLFAWDTIYAWSEVLDKAELSQTCGALRLRLVAVKDTDPGAFAWKDSAGRYDPAVLLDFDYWAAIPRAR
;
A
#
# COMPACT_ATOMS: atom_id res chain seq x y z
N MET A 1 -13.35 31.78 30.07
CA MET A 1 -12.25 31.34 29.18
C MET A 1 -12.58 29.93 28.73
N SER A 2 -12.79 29.73 27.43
CA SER A 2 -12.99 28.38 26.88
C SER A 2 -11.72 27.56 27.13
N ALA A 3 -11.82 26.41 27.77
CA ALA A 3 -10.69 25.52 27.98
C ALA A 3 -10.14 25.11 26.58
N THR A 4 -8.86 25.37 26.33
CA THR A 4 -8.21 24.97 25.09
C THR A 4 -8.19 23.45 25.04
N VAL A 5 -8.90 22.85 24.10
CA VAL A 5 -8.87 21.38 23.88
C VAL A 5 -7.48 20.99 23.40
N LYS A 6 -6.79 20.15 24.17
CA LYS A 6 -5.42 19.71 23.86
C LYS A 6 -5.35 18.46 22.99
N SER A 7 -6.47 17.73 22.88
CA SER A 7 -6.55 16.52 22.06
C SER A 7 -6.85 16.86 20.59
N ASN A 8 -6.19 16.14 19.66
CA ASN A 8 -6.47 16.25 18.23
C ASN A 8 -7.74 15.44 17.90
N ALA A 9 -8.79 16.13 17.46
CA ALA A 9 -10.04 15.50 16.99
C ALA A 9 -9.98 15.03 15.53
N GLY A 10 -8.89 15.33 14.81
CA GLY A 10 -8.75 15.13 13.37
C GLY A 10 -9.52 16.17 12.56
N ASN A 11 -9.20 16.22 11.27
CA ASN A 11 -9.88 17.10 10.33
C ASN A 11 -11.17 16.44 9.80
N PHE A 12 -12.16 17.28 9.52
CA PHE A 12 -13.37 16.95 8.81
C PHE A 12 -13.30 17.51 7.37
N PHE A 13 -14.24 17.15 6.52
CA PHE A 13 -14.21 17.53 5.11
C PHE A 13 -14.07 19.05 4.89
N GLU A 14 -14.70 19.86 5.72
CA GLU A 14 -14.66 21.34 5.65
C GLU A 14 -13.28 21.94 5.95
N ASP A 15 -12.41 21.18 6.65
CA ASP A 15 -11.10 21.66 7.05
C ASP A 15 -10.05 21.55 5.92
N PHE A 16 -10.37 20.81 4.85
CA PHE A 16 -9.46 20.62 3.72
C PHE A 16 -9.65 21.68 2.63
N ARG A 17 -8.54 22.20 2.10
CA ARG A 17 -8.52 23.15 0.99
C ARG A 17 -7.46 22.74 -0.03
N PRO A 18 -7.77 22.77 -1.36
CA PRO A 18 -6.76 22.54 -2.38
C PRO A 18 -5.55 23.46 -2.20
N GLY A 19 -4.34 22.92 -2.35
CA GLY A 19 -3.06 23.59 -2.08
C GLY A 19 -2.64 23.62 -0.61
N GLN A 20 -3.46 23.13 0.32
CA GLN A 20 -3.09 23.04 1.73
C GLN A 20 -1.99 22.00 1.94
N ILE A 21 -0.92 22.41 2.65
CA ILE A 21 0.18 21.54 3.05
C ILE A 21 -0.05 21.08 4.50
N LEU A 22 0.05 19.77 4.71
CA LEU A 22 -0.05 19.12 6.01
C LEU A 22 1.28 18.42 6.34
N ALA A 23 2.02 18.95 7.30
CA ALA A 23 3.20 18.29 7.85
C ALA A 23 2.77 17.34 8.98
N HIS A 24 3.00 16.04 8.80
CA HIS A 24 2.50 15.02 9.72
C HIS A 24 3.50 14.75 10.86
N ALA A 25 2.99 14.69 12.09
CA ALA A 25 3.72 14.19 13.25
C ALA A 25 3.42 12.67 13.41
N THR A 26 4.28 11.87 13.94
CA THR A 26 5.64 12.04 14.43
C THR A 26 6.62 11.37 13.46
N PRO A 27 7.92 11.75 13.41
CA PRO A 27 8.90 10.99 12.65
C PRO A 27 9.10 9.59 13.26
N GLN A 28 9.55 8.62 12.46
CA GLN A 28 9.86 7.26 12.92
C GLN A 28 11.17 6.79 12.31
N THR A 29 12.13 6.40 13.16
CA THR A 29 13.33 5.68 12.72
C THR A 29 12.99 4.22 12.56
N LEU A 30 13.24 3.68 11.36
CA LEU A 30 13.09 2.26 11.06
C LEU A 30 14.34 1.50 11.44
N THR A 31 14.19 0.33 12.03
CA THR A 31 15.27 -0.48 12.57
C THR A 31 15.32 -1.86 11.92
N GLU A 32 16.38 -2.63 12.16
CA GLU A 32 16.43 -4.05 11.77
C GLU A 32 15.32 -4.87 12.46
N GLY A 33 14.88 -4.45 13.66
CA GLY A 33 13.74 -5.04 14.36
C GLY A 33 12.43 -4.86 13.59
N ASP A 34 12.23 -3.70 12.96
CA ASP A 34 11.06 -3.44 12.11
C ASP A 34 11.08 -4.34 10.87
N VAL A 35 12.25 -4.55 10.24
CA VAL A 35 12.41 -5.48 9.10
C VAL A 35 12.02 -6.90 9.51
N ALA A 36 12.54 -7.38 10.65
CA ALA A 36 12.27 -8.74 11.12
C ALA A 36 10.78 -8.92 11.48
N LEU A 37 10.19 -7.93 12.15
CA LEU A 37 8.78 -7.96 12.56
C LEU A 37 7.84 -7.89 11.35
N TYR A 38 8.12 -7.00 10.39
CA TYR A 38 7.32 -6.90 9.17
C TYR A 38 7.29 -8.24 8.41
N ARG A 39 8.46 -8.88 8.20
CA ARG A 39 8.54 -10.21 7.57
C ARG A 39 7.74 -11.27 8.32
N ALA A 40 7.87 -11.31 9.66
CA ALA A 40 7.14 -12.27 10.49
C ALA A 40 5.62 -12.10 10.37
N LEU A 41 5.14 -10.85 10.34
CA LEU A 41 3.71 -10.53 10.28
C LEU A 41 3.10 -10.74 8.89
N THR A 42 3.89 -10.63 7.84
CA THR A 42 3.40 -10.71 6.45
C THR A 42 3.73 -12.02 5.77
N GLY A 43 4.65 -12.83 6.34
CA GLY A 43 5.15 -14.04 5.72
C GLY A 43 6.06 -13.79 4.50
N GLY A 44 6.63 -12.60 4.37
CA GLY A 44 7.47 -12.22 3.23
C GLY A 44 8.75 -13.05 3.12
N ARG A 45 9.04 -13.59 1.91
CA ARG A 45 10.17 -14.49 1.63
C ARG A 45 11.10 -14.00 0.52
N TYR A 46 10.88 -12.82 -0.04
CA TYR A 46 11.73 -12.28 -1.11
C TYR A 46 13.18 -12.17 -0.64
N ALA A 47 14.10 -12.78 -1.38
CA ALA A 47 15.49 -12.95 -0.96
C ALA A 47 16.21 -11.64 -0.66
N GLN A 48 15.94 -10.57 -1.44
CA GLN A 48 16.54 -9.24 -1.23
C GLN A 48 16.08 -8.54 0.07
N TYR A 49 14.97 -8.98 0.68
CA TYR A 49 14.48 -8.49 1.98
C TYR A 49 14.70 -9.50 3.11
N SER A 50 15.30 -10.65 2.79
CA SER A 50 15.55 -11.73 3.75
C SER A 50 17.03 -11.94 4.02
N SER A 51 17.92 -11.66 3.06
CA SER A 51 19.37 -11.84 3.16
C SER A 51 20.11 -10.55 2.77
N ALA A 52 20.93 -10.04 3.69
CA ALA A 52 21.77 -8.89 3.41
C ALA A 52 22.86 -9.20 2.37
N GLU A 53 23.36 -10.44 2.34
CA GLU A 53 24.31 -10.91 1.33
C GLU A 53 23.67 -10.91 -0.06
N PHE A 54 22.50 -11.53 -0.18
CA PHE A 54 21.75 -11.53 -1.44
C PHE A 54 21.43 -10.11 -1.91
N ALA A 55 20.94 -9.25 -1.02
CA ALA A 55 20.60 -7.87 -1.36
C ALA A 55 21.79 -7.11 -1.96
N LYS A 56 22.99 -7.24 -1.36
CA LYS A 56 24.23 -6.63 -1.87
C LYS A 56 24.62 -7.20 -3.23
N ALA A 57 24.57 -8.52 -3.41
CA ALA A 57 24.85 -9.16 -4.69
C ALA A 57 23.86 -8.74 -5.78
N ALA A 58 22.60 -8.53 -5.44
CA ALA A 58 21.57 -8.01 -6.34
C ALA A 58 21.74 -6.52 -6.70
N GLY A 59 22.65 -5.79 -6.03
CA GLY A 59 22.93 -4.37 -6.29
C GLY A 59 22.19 -3.39 -5.38
N LEU A 60 21.61 -3.89 -4.27
CA LEU A 60 21.06 -3.05 -3.20
C LEU A 60 22.16 -2.67 -2.18
N PRO A 61 22.00 -1.57 -1.41
CA PRO A 61 23.01 -1.17 -0.41
C PRO A 61 23.20 -2.18 0.73
N GLY A 62 22.22 -3.06 0.95
CA GLY A 62 22.20 -4.05 2.01
C GLY A 62 20.78 -4.56 2.26
N LEU A 63 20.49 -5.04 3.45
CA LEU A 63 19.14 -5.42 3.84
C LEU A 63 18.27 -4.17 3.99
N CYS A 64 17.50 -3.86 2.94
CA CYS A 64 16.63 -2.69 2.89
C CYS A 64 15.30 -2.95 3.64
N ILE A 65 14.64 -1.87 4.00
CA ILE A 65 13.21 -1.87 4.37
C ILE A 65 12.40 -2.24 3.12
N ASP A 66 11.43 -3.15 3.26
CA ASP A 66 10.49 -3.45 2.17
C ASP A 66 9.75 -2.18 1.75
N PRO A 67 9.61 -1.88 0.44
CA PRO A 67 8.93 -0.67 -0.03
C PRO A 67 7.50 -0.52 0.51
N LEU A 68 6.74 -1.62 0.67
CA LEU A 68 5.41 -1.57 1.26
C LEU A 68 5.46 -1.24 2.75
N HIS A 69 6.48 -1.71 3.49
CA HIS A 69 6.66 -1.33 4.89
C HIS A 69 6.88 0.19 5.01
N ALA A 70 7.80 0.74 4.21
CA ALA A 70 8.04 2.19 4.18
C ALA A 70 6.76 2.97 3.79
N PHE A 71 6.02 2.49 2.79
CA PHE A 71 4.73 3.04 2.38
C PHE A 71 3.72 3.06 3.53
N HIS A 72 3.56 1.95 4.26
CA HIS A 72 2.61 1.88 5.37
C HIS A 72 2.99 2.78 6.54
N VAL A 73 4.29 2.94 6.82
CA VAL A 73 4.77 3.88 7.84
C VAL A 73 4.45 5.32 7.43
N VAL A 74 4.77 5.72 6.20
CA VAL A 74 4.44 7.06 5.68
C VAL A 74 2.92 7.28 5.68
N PHE A 75 2.13 6.26 5.27
CA PHE A 75 0.67 6.31 5.32
C PHE A 75 0.15 6.49 6.75
N GLY A 76 0.66 5.71 7.71
CA GLY A 76 0.22 5.75 9.10
C GLY A 76 0.33 7.13 9.72
N LYS A 77 1.41 7.87 9.40
CA LYS A 77 1.60 9.25 9.87
C LYS A 77 0.54 10.22 9.40
N THR A 78 -0.08 9.96 8.26
CA THR A 78 -1.12 10.83 7.68
C THR A 78 -2.49 10.65 8.33
N VAL A 79 -2.70 9.55 9.07
CA VAL A 79 -4.03 9.19 9.62
C VAL A 79 -4.59 10.24 10.57
N PRO A 80 -3.82 10.79 11.55
CA PRO A 80 -4.35 11.78 12.48
C PRO A 80 -4.92 13.03 11.81
N ASP A 81 -4.30 13.45 10.69
CA ASP A 81 -4.66 14.71 10.03
C ASP A 81 -5.61 14.51 8.83
N ILE A 82 -5.57 13.35 8.16
CA ILE A 82 -6.33 13.14 6.92
C ILE A 82 -7.51 12.20 7.12
N SER A 83 -7.34 11.11 7.87
CA SER A 83 -8.31 10.03 7.87
C SER A 83 -8.83 9.61 9.25
N LEU A 84 -8.58 10.38 10.30
CA LEU A 84 -9.13 10.07 11.64
C LEU A 84 -10.67 10.07 11.63
N ASN A 85 -11.28 10.98 10.84
CA ASN A 85 -12.72 11.09 10.63
C ASN A 85 -13.17 10.54 9.26
N ALA A 86 -12.33 9.68 8.64
CA ALA A 86 -12.67 9.08 7.36
C ALA A 86 -13.67 7.92 7.53
N VAL A 87 -14.52 7.79 6.52
CA VAL A 87 -15.41 6.63 6.32
C VAL A 87 -14.62 5.48 5.69
N ALA A 88 -13.82 5.79 4.66
CA ALA A 88 -13.03 4.81 3.90
C ALA A 88 -11.89 5.47 3.13
N ASN A 89 -10.79 4.75 2.95
CA ASN A 89 -9.81 5.02 1.91
C ASN A 89 -10.33 4.40 0.61
N LEU A 90 -10.48 5.20 -0.45
CA LEU A 90 -11.15 4.78 -1.67
C LEU A 90 -10.20 4.30 -2.76
N GLY A 91 -8.93 4.75 -2.74
CA GLY A 91 -7.97 4.32 -3.73
C GLY A 91 -6.60 4.99 -3.63
N TYR A 92 -5.72 4.52 -4.50
CA TYR A 92 -4.35 4.98 -4.69
C TYR A 92 -4.06 5.20 -6.17
N ALA A 93 -3.15 6.12 -6.46
CA ALA A 93 -2.60 6.33 -7.80
C ALA A 93 -1.20 6.98 -7.71
N ASP A 94 -0.47 6.93 -8.82
CA ASP A 94 0.81 7.64 -9.02
C ASP A 94 1.77 7.46 -7.83
N GLY A 95 1.83 6.22 -7.32
CA GLY A 95 2.76 5.85 -6.25
C GLY A 95 4.14 5.56 -6.84
N ARG A 96 5.19 6.14 -6.27
CA ARG A 96 6.57 6.05 -6.75
C ARG A 96 7.50 5.72 -5.60
N PHE A 97 8.35 4.71 -5.75
CA PHE A 97 9.40 4.36 -4.82
C PHE A 97 10.74 4.83 -5.41
N LEU A 98 11.26 5.93 -4.90
CA LEU A 98 12.33 6.68 -5.55
C LEU A 98 13.71 6.11 -5.24
N ARG A 99 13.88 5.51 -4.05
CA ARG A 99 15.13 4.91 -3.60
C ARG A 99 14.92 3.94 -2.44
N PRO A 100 15.86 3.01 -2.20
CA PRO A 100 15.82 2.14 -1.04
C PRO A 100 15.85 2.91 0.28
N VAL A 101 15.05 2.47 1.25
CA VAL A 101 15.08 2.91 2.64
C VAL A 101 15.86 1.89 3.46
N MET A 102 16.78 2.35 4.30
CA MET A 102 17.67 1.50 5.10
C MET A 102 17.24 1.49 6.57
N PRO A 103 17.53 0.41 7.32
CA PRO A 103 17.53 0.48 8.76
C PRO A 103 18.43 1.63 9.26
N GLY A 104 17.91 2.45 10.17
CA GLY A 104 18.52 3.70 10.63
C GLY A 104 17.94 4.96 9.98
N ASP A 105 17.26 4.85 8.85
CA ASP A 105 16.56 6.00 8.26
C ASP A 105 15.35 6.40 9.09
N THR A 106 15.13 7.71 9.21
CA THR A 106 14.00 8.31 9.93
C THR A 106 13.02 8.89 8.92
N LEU A 107 11.84 8.28 8.81
CA LEU A 107 10.81 8.72 7.88
C LEU A 107 9.91 9.79 8.48
N ARG A 108 9.60 10.77 7.65
CA ARG A 108 8.59 11.83 7.85
C ARG A 108 7.60 11.81 6.71
N ALA A 109 6.45 12.45 6.91
CA ALA A 109 5.45 12.57 5.86
C ALA A 109 4.93 14.01 5.75
N VAL A 110 4.72 14.45 4.51
CA VAL A 110 4.08 15.73 4.17
C VAL A 110 3.02 15.43 3.11
N SER A 111 1.84 16.00 3.24
CA SER A 111 0.79 15.87 2.24
C SER A 111 0.36 17.22 1.71
N GLU A 112 0.06 17.27 0.41
CA GLU A 112 -0.65 18.35 -0.24
C GLU A 112 -2.07 17.92 -0.58
N VAL A 113 -3.06 18.72 -0.25
CA VAL A 113 -4.45 18.53 -0.70
C VAL A 113 -4.54 18.97 -2.16
N ILE A 114 -4.69 18.02 -3.07
CA ILE A 114 -4.73 18.28 -4.51
C ILE A 114 -6.15 18.32 -5.10
N GLY A 115 -7.16 18.03 -4.27
CA GLY A 115 -8.54 18.08 -4.70
C GLY A 115 -9.52 17.74 -3.60
N ARG A 116 -10.78 18.14 -3.80
CA ARG A 116 -11.92 17.79 -2.96
C ARG A 116 -13.22 17.81 -3.73
N LYS A 117 -14.18 16.99 -3.32
CA LYS A 117 -15.54 16.96 -3.88
C LYS A 117 -16.52 16.53 -2.81
N GLU A 118 -17.55 17.32 -2.58
CA GLU A 118 -18.64 16.94 -1.70
C GLU A 118 -19.53 15.88 -2.35
N ASN A 119 -19.97 14.89 -1.58
CA ASN A 119 -20.89 13.88 -2.03
C ASN A 119 -22.33 14.42 -2.04
N SER A 120 -23.17 13.88 -2.92
CA SER A 120 -24.57 14.34 -3.12
C SER A 120 -25.44 14.27 -1.87
N THR A 121 -25.06 13.47 -0.87
CA THR A 121 -25.78 13.38 0.41
C THR A 121 -25.54 14.57 1.35
N GLY A 122 -24.55 15.43 1.08
CA GLY A 122 -24.14 16.52 1.95
C GLY A 122 -23.50 16.12 3.28
N ARG A 123 -23.31 14.81 3.54
CA ARG A 123 -22.79 14.28 4.82
C ARG A 123 -21.31 13.96 4.80
N THR A 124 -20.75 13.75 3.63
CA THR A 124 -19.36 13.36 3.41
C THR A 124 -18.81 14.05 2.17
N GLY A 125 -17.50 14.05 2.02
CA GLY A 125 -16.85 14.42 0.77
C GLY A 125 -15.59 13.59 0.55
N VAL A 126 -15.08 13.63 -0.67
CA VAL A 126 -13.83 12.98 -1.06
C VAL A 126 -12.73 14.02 -1.08
N VAL A 127 -11.60 13.70 -0.46
CA VAL A 127 -10.39 14.51 -0.43
C VAL A 127 -9.26 13.73 -1.10
N TRP A 128 -8.60 14.32 -2.09
CA TRP A 128 -7.40 13.79 -2.73
C TRP A 128 -6.17 14.44 -2.14
N VAL A 129 -5.21 13.64 -1.75
CA VAL A 129 -3.94 14.12 -1.21
C VAL A 129 -2.77 13.44 -1.93
N ARG A 130 -1.74 14.23 -2.25
CA ARG A 130 -0.42 13.73 -2.62
C ARG A 130 0.42 13.70 -1.35
N THR A 131 0.91 12.55 -0.97
CA THR A 131 1.78 12.36 0.20
C THR A 131 3.18 12.03 -0.25
N THR A 132 4.15 12.73 0.31
CA THR A 132 5.59 12.50 0.13
C THR A 132 6.19 12.00 1.43
N GLY A 133 6.88 10.86 1.36
CA GLY A 133 7.74 10.35 2.43
C GLY A 133 9.15 10.90 2.27
N LEU A 134 9.66 11.50 3.34
CA LEU A 134 10.98 12.12 3.41
C LEU A 134 11.85 11.40 4.44
N ASP A 135 13.15 11.29 4.17
CA ASP A 135 14.11 10.81 5.15
C ASP A 135 14.58 11.93 6.11
N GLN A 136 15.56 11.63 6.99
CA GLN A 136 16.13 12.57 7.96
C GLN A 136 16.88 13.74 7.31
N ARG A 137 17.25 13.63 6.04
CA ARG A 137 17.94 14.70 5.27
C ARG A 137 16.95 15.57 4.50
N GLY A 138 15.67 15.19 4.49
CA GLY A 138 14.63 15.83 3.69
C GLY A 138 14.59 15.35 2.23
N GLU A 139 15.27 14.24 1.91
CA GLU A 139 15.23 13.63 0.58
C GLU A 139 14.00 12.74 0.44
N GLU A 140 13.37 12.81 -0.73
CA GLU A 140 12.19 12.00 -1.03
C GLU A 140 12.55 10.52 -1.17
N VAL A 141 11.83 9.65 -0.47
CA VAL A 141 11.98 8.20 -0.56
C VAL A 141 10.83 7.56 -1.32
N LEU A 142 9.64 8.11 -1.20
CA LEU A 142 8.45 7.70 -1.93
C LEU A 142 7.44 8.85 -2.02
N SER A 143 6.55 8.77 -3.00
CA SER A 143 5.36 9.63 -3.07
C SER A 143 4.17 8.83 -3.59
N TYR A 144 2.96 9.23 -3.25
CA TYR A 144 1.74 8.63 -3.78
C TYR A 144 0.54 9.56 -3.67
N VAL A 145 -0.45 9.35 -4.49
CA VAL A 145 -1.76 9.97 -4.36
C VAL A 145 -2.75 8.96 -3.76
N ARG A 146 -3.56 9.42 -2.81
CA ARG A 146 -4.73 8.67 -2.34
C ARG A 146 -5.95 9.58 -2.22
N TRP A 147 -7.13 8.99 -2.21
CA TRP A 147 -8.35 9.72 -1.93
C TRP A 147 -9.19 9.02 -0.87
N VAL A 148 -9.79 9.84 -0.03
CA VAL A 148 -10.42 9.42 1.22
C VAL A 148 -11.80 10.03 1.30
N MET A 149 -12.79 9.23 1.65
CA MET A 149 -14.11 9.72 2.01
C MET A 149 -14.10 10.18 3.47
N VAL A 150 -14.31 11.47 3.70
CA VAL A 150 -14.28 12.10 5.03
C VAL A 150 -15.65 12.63 5.41
N ASN A 151 -16.02 12.46 6.68
CA ASN A 151 -17.27 13.02 7.20
C ASN A 151 -17.22 14.54 7.23
N LYS A 152 -18.36 15.19 7.00
CA LYS A 152 -18.56 16.60 7.36
C LYS A 152 -18.83 16.70 8.85
N ARG A 153 -18.36 17.81 9.45
CA ARG A 153 -18.69 18.17 10.83
C ARG A 153 -20.09 18.72 10.93
N ASP A 154 -20.46 19.55 9.95
CA ASP A 154 -21.77 20.18 9.83
C ASP A 154 -22.35 19.90 8.44
N PRO A 155 -23.35 19.00 8.33
CA PRO A 155 -24.01 18.70 7.05
C PRO A 155 -24.64 19.92 6.38
N GLU A 156 -25.03 20.95 7.16
CA GLU A 156 -25.65 22.17 6.67
C GLU A 156 -24.63 23.25 6.23
N SER A 157 -23.33 22.98 6.43
CA SER A 157 -22.28 23.90 5.96
C SER A 157 -22.36 24.08 4.43
N PRO A 158 -22.02 25.27 3.89
CA PRO A 158 -22.06 25.52 2.45
C PRO A 158 -21.27 24.48 1.66
N ALA A 159 -21.78 24.12 0.48
CA ALA A 159 -21.11 23.19 -0.42
C ALA A 159 -19.71 23.72 -0.78
N ALA A 160 -18.74 22.83 -0.75
CA ALA A 160 -17.37 23.17 -1.11
C ALA A 160 -17.20 23.25 -2.64
N GLU A 161 -16.32 24.14 -3.10
CA GLU A 161 -15.88 24.12 -4.49
C GLU A 161 -15.31 22.74 -4.85
N THR A 162 -15.75 22.21 -5.98
CA THR A 162 -15.31 20.91 -6.48
C THR A 162 -14.04 21.05 -7.30
N MET A 163 -12.98 20.34 -6.89
CA MET A 163 -11.76 20.17 -7.65
C MET A 163 -11.39 18.68 -7.65
N VAL A 164 -11.45 18.03 -8.80
CA VAL A 164 -11.06 16.62 -8.97
C VAL A 164 -9.77 16.59 -9.77
N PRO A 165 -8.65 16.07 -9.22
CA PRO A 165 -7.39 16.02 -9.94
C PRO A 165 -7.47 15.00 -11.09
N GLN A 166 -6.78 15.31 -12.19
CA GLN A 166 -6.49 14.31 -13.23
C GLN A 166 -5.26 13.51 -12.79
N LEU A 167 -5.40 12.18 -12.75
CA LEU A 167 -4.35 11.28 -12.34
C LEU A 167 -3.99 10.36 -13.52
N PRO A 168 -2.71 9.98 -13.67
CA PRO A 168 -2.33 9.02 -14.70
C PRO A 168 -2.93 7.66 -14.37
N GLU A 169 -3.25 6.88 -15.40
CA GLU A 169 -3.70 5.50 -15.26
C GLU A 169 -2.61 4.61 -14.68
N ALA A 170 -1.36 4.85 -15.08
CA ALA A 170 -0.17 4.16 -14.59
C ALA A 170 1.05 5.08 -14.61
N VAL A 171 2.03 4.79 -13.76
CA VAL A 171 3.36 5.40 -13.83
C VAL A 171 4.03 4.88 -15.10
N PRO A 172 4.51 5.77 -15.99
CA PRO A 172 5.23 5.35 -17.20
C PRO A 172 6.48 4.53 -16.85
N ALA A 173 6.76 3.47 -17.60
CA ALA A 173 7.94 2.64 -17.36
C ALA A 173 9.26 3.43 -17.43
N SER A 174 9.31 4.48 -18.27
CA SER A 174 10.47 5.39 -18.41
C SER A 174 10.75 6.23 -17.16
N GLU A 175 9.81 6.31 -16.23
CA GLU A 175 9.91 7.08 -14.98
C GLU A 175 10.17 6.18 -13.76
N LEU A 176 10.30 4.86 -13.95
CA LEU A 176 10.62 3.92 -12.88
C LEU A 176 12.08 4.09 -12.44
N THR A 177 12.28 4.25 -11.14
CA THR A 177 13.60 4.46 -10.51
C THR A 177 13.78 3.55 -9.29
N GLY A 178 14.93 3.64 -8.62
CA GLY A 178 15.17 2.91 -7.36
C GLY A 178 15.34 1.39 -7.52
N TYR A 179 15.44 0.87 -8.74
CA TYR A 179 15.63 -0.55 -8.99
C TYR A 179 17.10 -0.96 -8.87
N PRO A 180 17.39 -2.19 -8.39
CA PRO A 180 18.74 -2.72 -8.29
C PRO A 180 19.28 -3.12 -9.66
N ALA A 181 20.60 -3.23 -9.76
CA ALA A 181 21.27 -3.63 -11.01
C ALA A 181 20.95 -5.07 -11.44
N MET A 182 20.68 -5.97 -10.49
CA MET A 182 20.37 -7.40 -10.70
C MET A 182 21.42 -8.19 -11.51
N ALA A 183 22.61 -7.63 -11.72
CA ALA A 183 23.65 -8.26 -12.54
C ALA A 183 24.22 -9.54 -11.94
N ALA A 184 24.19 -9.72 -10.63
CA ALA A 184 24.63 -10.89 -9.91
C ALA A 184 23.48 -11.60 -9.16
N TRP A 185 22.31 -11.69 -9.80
CA TRP A 185 21.13 -12.34 -9.22
C TRP A 185 21.35 -13.83 -9.08
N ASP A 186 21.23 -14.36 -7.86
CA ASP A 186 21.33 -15.78 -7.55
C ASP A 186 19.95 -16.45 -7.61
N PHE A 187 19.67 -17.14 -8.72
CA PHE A 187 18.40 -17.81 -8.96
C PHE A 187 18.16 -19.00 -8.03
N ALA A 188 19.20 -19.63 -7.53
CA ALA A 188 19.08 -20.73 -6.56
C ALA A 188 18.65 -20.18 -5.19
N ALA A 189 19.30 -19.12 -4.73
CA ALA A 189 18.99 -18.48 -3.46
C ALA A 189 17.66 -17.73 -3.47
N SER A 190 17.23 -17.17 -4.63
CA SER A 190 15.92 -16.52 -4.76
C SER A 190 14.74 -17.50 -4.79
N GLY A 191 15.00 -18.78 -5.05
CA GLY A 191 13.97 -19.82 -5.12
C GLY A 191 13.12 -19.79 -6.39
N SER A 192 13.52 -19.00 -7.39
CA SER A 192 12.84 -18.93 -8.69
C SER A 192 13.87 -18.81 -9.82
N ARG A 193 13.62 -19.46 -10.95
CA ARG A 193 14.45 -19.35 -12.15
C ARG A 193 13.88 -18.37 -13.19
N HIS A 194 12.66 -17.90 -12.98
CA HIS A 194 11.93 -17.10 -13.98
C HIS A 194 12.47 -15.66 -14.04
N VAL A 195 12.63 -15.19 -15.27
CA VAL A 195 13.09 -13.85 -15.62
C VAL A 195 11.99 -13.08 -16.39
N LEU A 196 12.22 -11.80 -16.71
CA LEU A 196 11.25 -10.96 -17.43
C LEU A 196 10.69 -11.65 -18.67
N GLU A 197 11.56 -12.32 -19.43
CA GLU A 197 11.25 -12.95 -20.71
C GLU A 197 10.30 -14.15 -20.58
N ASP A 198 10.25 -14.80 -19.40
CA ASP A 198 9.40 -15.98 -19.16
C ASP A 198 7.93 -15.65 -18.91
N TYR A 199 7.58 -14.38 -18.76
CA TYR A 199 6.19 -13.96 -18.48
C TYR A 199 5.53 -13.39 -19.73
N GLU A 200 4.25 -13.71 -19.94
CA GLU A 200 3.45 -13.22 -21.06
C GLU A 200 2.42 -12.17 -20.60
N ILE A 201 2.19 -11.12 -21.41
CA ILE A 201 1.12 -10.15 -21.11
C ILE A 201 -0.23 -10.87 -21.19
N GLY A 202 -1.07 -10.69 -20.17
CA GLY A 202 -2.33 -11.39 -20.00
C GLY A 202 -2.21 -12.71 -19.24
N GLU A 203 -0.98 -13.17 -18.93
CA GLU A 203 -0.78 -14.36 -18.11
C GLU A 203 -1.35 -14.18 -16.71
N ARG A 204 -2.12 -15.15 -16.25
CA ARG A 204 -2.67 -15.23 -14.91
C ARG A 204 -1.92 -16.26 -14.07
N ILE A 205 -1.45 -15.84 -12.91
CA ILE A 205 -0.66 -16.64 -11.98
C ILE A 205 -1.46 -16.77 -10.68
N ASN A 206 -1.94 -17.98 -10.36
CA ASN A 206 -2.54 -18.28 -9.07
C ASN A 206 -1.43 -18.60 -8.07
N HIS A 207 -1.45 -17.94 -6.91
CA HIS A 207 -0.37 -18.09 -5.92
C HIS A 207 -0.53 -19.30 -5.01
N VAL A 208 -1.62 -20.04 -5.14
CA VAL A 208 -1.91 -21.35 -4.51
C VAL A 208 -2.03 -21.29 -2.98
N ASP A 209 -1.07 -20.64 -2.31
CA ASP A 209 -1.03 -20.54 -0.85
C ASP A 209 -2.11 -19.61 -0.29
N GLY A 210 -2.55 -19.85 0.95
CA GLY A 210 -3.43 -18.97 1.69
C GLY A 210 -2.84 -18.60 3.05
N MET A 211 -3.24 -17.43 3.58
CA MET A 211 -2.81 -16.99 4.92
C MET A 211 -3.98 -16.45 5.72
N THR A 212 -4.29 -17.12 6.85
CA THR A 212 -5.31 -16.66 7.81
C THR A 212 -4.76 -15.55 8.68
N VAL A 213 -5.49 -14.44 8.79
CA VAL A 213 -5.07 -13.29 9.58
C VAL A 213 -5.56 -13.44 11.03
N GLN A 214 -4.64 -13.34 11.99
CA GLN A 214 -4.94 -13.44 13.41
C GLN A 214 -5.16 -12.05 14.04
N GLU A 215 -5.95 -12.00 15.15
CA GLU A 215 -6.21 -10.77 15.89
C GLU A 215 -4.92 -10.06 16.35
N ALA A 216 -3.97 -10.80 16.91
CA ALA A 216 -2.73 -10.23 17.41
C ALA A 216 -1.85 -9.69 16.27
N GLU A 217 -1.79 -10.43 15.16
CA GLU A 217 -0.94 -10.09 14.01
C GLU A 217 -1.37 -8.78 13.36
N HIS A 218 -2.64 -8.63 13.00
CA HIS A 218 -3.11 -7.39 12.38
C HIS A 218 -3.02 -6.19 13.34
N GLN A 219 -3.17 -6.40 14.65
CA GLN A 219 -2.99 -5.34 15.64
C GLN A 219 -1.54 -4.90 15.75
N ILE A 220 -0.60 -5.85 15.78
CA ILE A 220 0.85 -5.54 15.82
C ILE A 220 1.27 -4.86 14.52
N ALA A 221 0.85 -5.37 13.36
CA ALA A 221 1.14 -4.76 12.06
C ALA A 221 0.66 -3.30 11.99
N THR A 222 -0.58 -3.03 12.41
CA THR A 222 -1.14 -1.69 12.38
C THR A 222 -0.40 -0.72 13.31
N ARG A 223 0.08 -1.21 14.47
CA ARG A 223 0.92 -0.43 15.42
C ARG A 223 2.32 -0.19 14.87
N LEU A 224 2.91 -1.18 14.20
CA LEU A 224 4.21 -1.06 13.53
C LEU A 224 4.22 0.12 12.55
N TYR A 225 3.11 0.34 11.86
CA TYR A 225 2.93 1.45 10.92
C TYR A 225 2.48 2.75 11.58
N GLN A 226 2.28 2.78 12.90
CA GLN A 226 1.71 3.93 13.64
C GLN A 226 0.37 4.43 13.08
N ASN A 227 -0.40 3.55 12.45
CA ASN A 227 -1.75 3.87 11.99
C ASN A 227 -2.68 3.95 13.22
N THR A 228 -3.34 5.10 13.40
CA THR A 228 -4.16 5.39 14.58
C THR A 228 -5.66 5.36 14.32
N ALA A 229 -6.10 4.87 13.16
CA ALA A 229 -7.52 4.81 12.83
C ALA A 229 -8.27 3.86 13.78
N LYS A 230 -9.25 4.41 14.52
CA LYS A 230 -9.99 3.71 15.58
C LYS A 230 -10.68 2.44 15.11
N VAL A 231 -11.09 2.37 13.85
CA VAL A 231 -11.73 1.22 13.23
C VAL A 231 -10.87 -0.06 13.31
N HIS A 232 -9.55 0.10 13.43
CA HIS A 232 -8.61 -1.02 13.55
C HIS A 232 -8.30 -1.40 15.00
N PHE A 233 -8.47 -0.49 15.98
CA PHE A 233 -7.98 -0.66 17.36
C PHE A 233 -9.06 -0.73 18.41
N ASP A 234 -10.07 0.12 18.31
CA ASP A 234 -11.06 0.29 19.36
C ASP A 234 -12.16 -0.77 19.27
N PHE A 235 -11.90 -1.94 19.86
CA PHE A 235 -12.89 -3.02 19.85
C PHE A 235 -14.19 -2.62 20.57
N HIS A 236 -14.08 -1.82 21.66
CA HIS A 236 -15.27 -1.39 22.40
C HIS A 236 -16.16 -0.49 21.53
N GLY A 237 -15.58 0.52 20.90
CA GLY A 237 -16.30 1.43 20.01
C GLY A 237 -16.84 0.72 18.77
N GLN A 238 -16.09 -0.26 18.24
CA GLN A 238 -16.50 -0.99 17.02
C GLN A 238 -17.66 -1.97 17.23
N LYS A 239 -18.00 -2.34 18.48
CA LYS A 239 -19.22 -3.12 18.79
C LYS A 239 -20.50 -2.46 18.27
N ALA A 240 -20.54 -1.11 18.25
CA ALA A 240 -21.67 -0.33 17.75
C ALA A 240 -21.59 -0.06 16.23
N SER A 241 -20.51 -0.45 15.56
CA SER A 241 -20.37 -0.27 14.11
C SER A 241 -21.23 -1.27 13.34
N ARG A 242 -21.43 -1.02 12.02
CA ARG A 242 -22.19 -1.92 11.14
C ARG A 242 -21.62 -3.35 11.10
N PHE A 243 -20.34 -3.54 11.46
CA PHE A 243 -19.68 -4.85 11.45
C PHE A 243 -19.64 -5.53 12.83
N GLY A 244 -19.85 -4.79 13.94
CA GLY A 244 -19.76 -5.30 15.30
C GLY A 244 -18.36 -5.72 15.74
N LYS A 245 -17.33 -5.52 14.93
CA LYS A 245 -15.95 -5.94 15.15
C LYS A 245 -14.94 -5.03 14.45
N ARG A 246 -13.66 -5.12 14.84
CA ARG A 246 -12.59 -4.34 14.22
C ARG A 246 -12.32 -4.79 12.80
N LEU A 247 -12.06 -3.83 11.93
CA LEU A 247 -11.63 -4.06 10.56
C LEU A 247 -10.11 -4.25 10.52
N VAL A 248 -9.62 -5.20 9.77
CA VAL A 248 -8.19 -5.32 9.47
C VAL A 248 -7.77 -4.14 8.59
N TYR A 249 -6.61 -3.54 8.86
CA TYR A 249 -6.07 -2.47 8.03
C TYR A 249 -5.79 -2.96 6.61
N GLY A 250 -6.26 -2.22 5.60
CA GLY A 250 -6.08 -2.60 4.20
C GLY A 250 -4.63 -2.80 3.76
N GLY A 251 -3.68 -2.11 4.41
CA GLY A 251 -2.25 -2.33 4.17
C GLY A 251 -1.76 -3.72 4.59
N VAL A 252 -2.39 -4.35 5.57
CA VAL A 252 -2.11 -5.75 5.92
C VAL A 252 -2.52 -6.67 4.77
N VAL A 253 -3.68 -6.40 4.14
CA VAL A 253 -4.16 -7.16 2.97
C VAL A 253 -3.17 -7.02 1.81
N ILE A 254 -2.70 -5.80 1.51
CA ILE A 254 -1.69 -5.56 0.45
C ILE A 254 -0.42 -6.39 0.73
N SER A 255 0.11 -6.29 1.95
CA SER A 255 1.38 -6.93 2.32
C SER A 255 1.29 -8.46 2.32
N VAL A 256 0.21 -9.03 2.86
CA VAL A 256 -0.01 -10.49 2.86
C VAL A 256 -0.21 -11.01 1.44
N ALA A 257 -1.09 -10.38 0.65
CA ALA A 257 -1.30 -10.77 -0.74
C ALA A 257 0.00 -10.70 -1.57
N ARG A 258 0.82 -9.65 -1.33
CA ARG A 258 2.12 -9.51 -1.96
C ARG A 258 3.11 -10.60 -1.52
N SER A 259 3.06 -11.02 -0.27
CA SER A 259 3.88 -12.14 0.23
C SER A 259 3.47 -13.48 -0.37
N LEU A 260 2.17 -13.72 -0.54
CA LEU A 260 1.65 -14.90 -1.26
C LEU A 260 2.09 -14.92 -2.73
N ALA A 261 2.22 -13.75 -3.36
CA ALA A 261 2.69 -13.61 -4.74
C ALA A 261 4.14 -14.08 -4.95
N PHE A 262 4.92 -14.33 -3.89
CA PHE A 262 6.21 -14.98 -3.99
C PHE A 262 6.12 -16.33 -4.75
N ASN A 263 5.05 -17.07 -4.55
CA ASN A 263 4.76 -18.29 -5.30
C ASN A 263 4.30 -17.92 -6.71
N GLY A 264 5.21 -18.03 -7.67
CA GLY A 264 5.05 -17.65 -9.07
C GLY A 264 5.77 -16.34 -9.47
N LEU A 265 6.08 -15.45 -8.52
CA LEU A 265 6.73 -14.14 -8.75
C LEU A 265 7.96 -13.93 -7.85
N GLY A 266 8.68 -15.02 -7.48
CA GLY A 266 9.78 -14.96 -6.51
C GLY A 266 10.92 -14.00 -6.87
N ASN A 267 11.15 -13.72 -8.14
CA ASN A 267 12.17 -12.78 -8.60
C ASN A 267 11.63 -11.34 -8.82
N ALA A 268 10.31 -11.13 -8.78
CA ALA A 268 9.69 -9.82 -8.94
C ALA A 268 9.42 -9.15 -7.56
N GLY A 269 10.42 -9.14 -6.67
CA GLY A 269 10.26 -8.74 -5.27
C GLY A 269 10.26 -7.25 -5.00
N GLN A 270 10.90 -6.43 -5.82
CA GLN A 270 11.02 -4.98 -5.61
C GLN A 270 9.87 -4.21 -6.26
N ILE A 271 8.97 -3.65 -5.46
CA ILE A 271 7.94 -2.74 -5.98
C ILE A 271 8.59 -1.40 -6.34
N LEU A 272 8.30 -0.90 -7.55
CA LEU A 272 8.83 0.36 -8.07
C LEU A 272 7.76 1.46 -8.11
N ALA A 273 6.49 1.07 -8.39
CA ALA A 273 5.39 2.02 -8.45
C ALA A 273 4.06 1.35 -8.07
N ILE A 274 3.12 2.14 -7.56
CA ILE A 274 1.72 1.78 -7.37
C ILE A 274 0.90 2.59 -8.37
N ASN A 275 0.30 1.92 -9.33
CA ASN A 275 -0.51 2.57 -10.37
C ASN A 275 -1.93 2.82 -9.88
N ALA A 276 -2.54 1.80 -9.29
CA ALA A 276 -3.89 1.87 -8.75
C ALA A 276 -4.06 0.90 -7.57
N GLY A 277 -5.02 1.18 -6.71
CA GLY A 277 -5.37 0.26 -5.63
C GLY A 277 -6.76 0.54 -5.09
N THR A 278 -7.60 -0.49 -5.02
CA THR A 278 -8.95 -0.42 -4.48
C THR A 278 -9.13 -1.49 -3.42
N HIS A 279 -9.54 -1.06 -2.21
CA HIS A 279 -10.01 -1.98 -1.18
C HIS A 279 -11.50 -2.28 -1.45
N ALA A 280 -11.77 -3.43 -2.07
CA ALA A 280 -13.10 -3.79 -2.56
C ALA A 280 -14.03 -4.33 -1.45
N GLY A 281 -13.46 -5.04 -0.48
CA GLY A 281 -14.22 -5.66 0.61
C GLY A 281 -13.51 -5.60 1.97
N PRO A 282 -14.25 -5.78 3.07
CA PRO A 282 -13.69 -5.81 4.41
C PRO A 282 -13.06 -7.16 4.74
N LEU A 283 -11.91 -7.10 5.42
CA LEU A 283 -11.27 -8.26 6.02
C LEU A 283 -11.37 -8.19 7.54
N PHE A 284 -11.56 -9.36 8.18
CA PHE A 284 -11.59 -9.50 9.63
C PHE A 284 -10.58 -10.56 10.07
N ALA A 285 -10.23 -10.55 11.36
CA ALA A 285 -9.49 -11.65 11.94
C ALA A 285 -10.21 -12.98 11.73
N TRP A 286 -9.44 -14.03 11.43
CA TRP A 286 -9.85 -15.39 11.09
C TRP A 286 -10.30 -15.60 9.63
N ASP A 287 -10.46 -14.52 8.83
CA ASP A 287 -10.57 -14.68 7.38
C ASP A 287 -9.20 -15.10 6.80
N THR A 288 -9.21 -15.91 5.75
CA THR A 288 -8.01 -16.39 5.04
C THR A 288 -7.85 -15.65 3.71
N ILE A 289 -6.71 -15.03 3.49
CA ILE A 289 -6.39 -14.35 2.24
C ILE A 289 -5.79 -15.35 1.26
N TYR A 290 -6.30 -15.35 0.03
CA TYR A 290 -5.71 -15.97 -1.15
C TYR A 290 -5.48 -14.88 -2.20
N ALA A 291 -4.61 -15.16 -3.19
CA ALA A 291 -4.32 -14.17 -4.20
C ALA A 291 -3.98 -14.78 -5.56
N TRP A 292 -4.16 -14.00 -6.61
CA TRP A 292 -3.66 -14.24 -7.95
C TRP A 292 -3.12 -12.96 -8.56
N SER A 293 -2.20 -13.07 -9.53
CA SER A 293 -1.69 -11.94 -10.30
C SER A 293 -1.97 -12.12 -11.79
N GLU A 294 -2.04 -10.99 -12.51
CA GLU A 294 -2.09 -10.91 -13.96
C GLU A 294 -0.97 -9.99 -14.45
N VAL A 295 -0.25 -10.40 -15.46
CA VAL A 295 0.76 -9.56 -16.11
C VAL A 295 0.06 -8.59 -17.05
N LEU A 296 0.10 -7.29 -16.71
CA LEU A 296 -0.56 -6.24 -17.51
C LEU A 296 0.37 -5.64 -18.55
N ASP A 297 1.66 -5.56 -18.25
CA ASP A 297 2.67 -4.97 -19.13
C ASP A 297 4.08 -5.41 -18.70
N LYS A 298 5.07 -5.19 -19.58
CA LYS A 298 6.49 -5.52 -19.38
C LYS A 298 7.36 -4.37 -19.88
N ALA A 299 8.45 -4.09 -19.18
CA ALA A 299 9.41 -3.07 -19.59
C ALA A 299 10.86 -3.51 -19.35
N GLU A 300 11.74 -3.15 -20.26
CA GLU A 300 13.18 -3.25 -20.07
C GLU A 300 13.69 -1.96 -19.41
N LEU A 301 14.33 -2.07 -18.24
CA LEU A 301 14.87 -0.92 -17.50
C LEU A 301 16.38 -0.78 -17.72
N SER A 302 17.08 -1.91 -17.84
CA SER A 302 18.51 -1.98 -18.15
C SER A 302 18.83 -3.31 -18.85
N GLN A 303 20.10 -3.58 -19.11
CA GLN A 303 20.53 -4.86 -19.69
C GLN A 303 20.22 -6.07 -18.77
N THR A 304 20.15 -5.86 -17.45
CA THR A 304 20.02 -6.93 -16.45
C THR A 304 18.76 -6.83 -15.59
N CYS A 305 18.03 -5.74 -15.68
CA CYS A 305 16.81 -5.49 -14.92
C CYS A 305 15.68 -5.07 -15.85
N GLY A 306 14.52 -5.68 -15.69
CA GLY A 306 13.26 -5.27 -16.28
C GLY A 306 12.22 -5.00 -15.21
N ALA A 307 11.00 -4.71 -15.63
CA ALA A 307 9.84 -4.56 -14.76
C ALA A 307 8.60 -5.27 -15.33
N LEU A 308 7.83 -5.87 -14.44
CA LEU A 308 6.49 -6.37 -14.72
C LEU A 308 5.46 -5.39 -14.13
N ARG A 309 4.46 -4.97 -14.93
CA ARG A 309 3.25 -4.36 -14.41
C ARG A 309 2.28 -5.48 -14.09
N LEU A 310 1.87 -5.54 -12.85
CA LEU A 310 1.11 -6.64 -12.29
C LEU A 310 -0.19 -6.12 -11.68
N ARG A 311 -1.31 -6.79 -11.99
CA ARG A 311 -2.51 -6.71 -11.17
C ARG A 311 -2.46 -7.81 -10.14
N LEU A 312 -2.58 -7.47 -8.87
CA LEU A 312 -2.71 -8.41 -7.76
C LEU A 312 -4.12 -8.31 -7.20
N VAL A 313 -4.87 -9.40 -7.26
CA VAL A 313 -6.21 -9.49 -6.67
C VAL A 313 -6.15 -10.41 -5.46
N ALA A 314 -6.53 -9.87 -4.29
CA ALA A 314 -6.71 -10.65 -3.08
C ALA A 314 -8.18 -10.98 -2.87
N VAL A 315 -8.44 -12.21 -2.46
CA VAL A 315 -9.77 -12.71 -2.12
C VAL A 315 -9.74 -13.37 -0.75
N LYS A 316 -10.91 -13.51 -0.10
CA LYS A 316 -11.00 -14.20 1.19
C LYS A 316 -11.83 -15.46 1.07
N ASP A 317 -11.39 -16.50 1.82
CA ASP A 317 -12.12 -17.75 2.09
C ASP A 317 -12.62 -18.46 0.83
N THR A 318 -11.95 -18.25 -0.31
CA THR A 318 -12.33 -18.86 -1.60
C THR A 318 -11.10 -19.13 -2.46
N ASP A 319 -11.15 -20.18 -3.27
CA ASP A 319 -10.12 -20.50 -4.25
C ASP A 319 -10.06 -19.39 -5.33
N PRO A 320 -8.93 -18.72 -5.54
CA PRO A 320 -8.82 -17.70 -6.57
C PRO A 320 -8.77 -18.25 -7.99
N GLY A 321 -8.61 -19.58 -8.17
CA GLY A 321 -8.29 -20.20 -9.46
C GLY A 321 -9.38 -20.11 -10.51
N ALA A 322 -10.64 -20.17 -10.12
CA ALA A 322 -11.75 -20.41 -11.05
C ALA A 322 -12.98 -19.52 -10.78
N PHE A 323 -12.79 -18.30 -10.26
CA PHE A 323 -13.96 -17.48 -9.97
C PHE A 323 -13.92 -16.12 -10.68
N ALA A 324 -15.11 -15.64 -11.06
CA ALA A 324 -15.27 -14.33 -11.66
C ALA A 324 -15.20 -13.25 -10.57
N TRP A 325 -14.09 -12.55 -10.48
CA TRP A 325 -13.83 -11.53 -9.47
C TRP A 325 -14.61 -10.21 -9.68
N LYS A 326 -15.14 -10.02 -10.89
CA LYS A 326 -16.10 -8.95 -11.24
C LYS A 326 -17.24 -9.53 -12.07
N ASP A 327 -18.42 -8.97 -11.89
CA ASP A 327 -19.58 -9.26 -12.72
C ASP A 327 -19.52 -8.48 -14.07
N SER A 328 -20.49 -8.71 -14.93
CA SER A 328 -20.60 -8.06 -16.24
C SER A 328 -20.78 -6.53 -16.16
N ALA A 329 -21.17 -5.99 -15.01
CA ALA A 329 -21.28 -4.56 -14.73
C ALA A 329 -20.00 -3.98 -14.09
N GLY A 330 -18.94 -4.79 -13.95
CA GLY A 330 -17.66 -4.40 -13.35
C GLY A 330 -17.67 -4.31 -11.82
N ARG A 331 -18.71 -4.79 -11.14
CA ARG A 331 -18.79 -4.81 -9.68
C ARG A 331 -18.00 -5.99 -9.14
N TYR A 332 -17.24 -5.74 -8.07
CA TYR A 332 -16.46 -6.79 -7.41
C TYR A 332 -17.36 -7.84 -6.76
N ASP A 333 -16.95 -9.11 -6.85
CA ASP A 333 -17.52 -10.17 -6.02
C ASP A 333 -17.29 -9.85 -4.53
N PRO A 334 -18.21 -10.18 -3.62
CA PRO A 334 -18.06 -9.93 -2.18
C PRO A 334 -16.84 -10.58 -1.53
N ALA A 335 -16.26 -11.62 -2.13
CA ALA A 335 -15.03 -12.24 -1.66
C ALA A 335 -13.78 -11.42 -2.00
N VAL A 336 -13.84 -10.48 -2.95
CA VAL A 336 -12.70 -9.65 -3.34
C VAL A 336 -12.39 -8.64 -2.25
N LEU A 337 -11.14 -8.62 -1.80
CA LEU A 337 -10.61 -7.72 -0.79
C LEU A 337 -9.86 -6.55 -1.41
N LEU A 338 -9.08 -6.82 -2.46
CA LEU A 338 -8.11 -5.89 -3.04
C LEU A 338 -8.01 -6.11 -4.55
N ASP A 339 -7.98 -5.02 -5.29
CA ASP A 339 -7.51 -4.91 -6.69
C ASP A 339 -6.36 -3.92 -6.70
N PHE A 340 -5.12 -4.37 -7.02
CA PHE A 340 -3.90 -3.60 -6.85
C PHE A 340 -3.01 -3.71 -8.07
N ASP A 341 -2.76 -2.59 -8.74
CA ASP A 341 -1.92 -2.45 -9.94
C ASP A 341 -0.60 -1.80 -9.57
N TYR A 342 0.52 -2.47 -9.87
CA TYR A 342 1.85 -2.02 -9.50
C TYR A 342 2.92 -2.48 -10.48
N TRP A 343 4.06 -1.79 -10.48
CA TRP A 343 5.29 -2.21 -11.14
C TRP A 343 6.22 -2.91 -10.17
N ALA A 344 6.83 -4.02 -10.58
CA ALA A 344 7.87 -4.72 -9.82
C ALA A 344 9.09 -4.99 -10.69
N ALA A 345 10.27 -4.69 -10.16
CA ALA A 345 11.55 -5.03 -10.82
C ALA A 345 11.77 -6.56 -10.83
N ILE A 346 12.34 -7.06 -11.91
CA ILE A 346 12.63 -8.48 -12.13
C ILE A 346 13.94 -8.61 -12.94
N PRO A 347 14.81 -9.65 -12.68
CA PRO A 347 15.98 -9.87 -13.50
C PRO A 347 15.60 -10.24 -14.94
N ARG A 348 16.48 -9.93 -15.88
CA ARG A 348 16.39 -10.30 -17.30
C ARG A 348 17.27 -11.50 -17.63
N ALA A 349 16.90 -12.21 -18.70
CA ALA A 349 17.78 -13.24 -19.30
C ALA A 349 19.11 -12.59 -19.72
N ARG A 350 20.22 -13.31 -19.55
CA ARG A 350 21.57 -12.89 -19.97
C ARG A 350 21.84 -13.33 -21.40
#